data_c1c53cc543d045383173c92b28b0d250
#
_entry.id   c1c53cc543d045383173c92b28b0d250
#
_cell.length_a   1.000
_cell.length_b   1.000
_cell.length_c   1.000
_cell.angle_alpha   90.00
_cell.angle_beta   90.00
_cell.angle_gamma   90.00
#
_symmetry.space_group_name_H-M   'P 1'
#
loop_
_entity.id
_entity.type
_entity.pdbx_description
1 polymer ?
#
loop_
_entity_poly.entity_id
_entity_poly.type
_entity_poly.pdbx_seq_one_letter_code
_entity_poly.pdbx_strand_id
1 'polypeptide(L)'
;MYLLTRKKDDIMSGTFATLDDDGTRVIQFFVDKDDAVTYNTYLEALDQHLHVSEAQDEMVDKMCDALGEAYTVVEPGEIVIPRLETLEQMFL
;
A
#
# COMPACT_ATOMS: atom_id res chain seq x y z
N MET A 1 5.64 5.46 8.89
CA MET A 1 5.62 4.51 7.76
C MET A 1 4.93 5.15 6.56
N TYR A 2 5.11 4.57 5.40
CA TYR A 2 4.60 5.10 4.14
C TYR A 2 3.67 4.11 3.48
N LEU A 3 2.62 4.61 2.83
CA LEU A 3 1.65 3.79 2.11
C LEU A 3 1.24 4.53 0.82
N LEU A 4 0.54 3.83 -0.05
CA LEU A 4 0.09 4.40 -1.32
C LEU A 4 -1.41 4.66 -1.25
N THR A 5 -1.82 5.88 -1.58
CA THR A 5 -3.21 6.32 -1.51
C THR A 5 -3.65 6.94 -2.83
N ARG A 6 -4.98 7.00 -3.05
CA ARG A 6 -5.53 7.62 -4.27
C ARG A 6 -5.30 9.11 -4.29
N LYS A 7 -5.43 9.78 -3.14
CA LYS A 7 -5.13 11.21 -2.98
C LYS A 7 -4.03 11.38 -1.96
N LYS A 8 -3.14 12.33 -2.18
CA LYS A 8 -2.00 12.57 -1.31
C LYS A 8 -2.46 12.93 0.10
N ASP A 9 -1.88 12.22 1.08
CA ASP A 9 -2.13 12.41 2.51
C ASP A 9 -3.61 12.22 2.92
N ASP A 10 -4.39 11.55 2.09
CA ASP A 10 -5.79 11.23 2.37
C ASP A 10 -6.01 9.71 2.32
N ILE A 11 -5.86 9.07 3.47
CA ILE A 11 -6.00 7.62 3.61
C ILE A 11 -7.44 7.18 3.27
N MET A 12 -8.43 8.00 3.60
CA MET A 12 -9.82 7.69 3.34
C MET A 12 -10.20 7.76 1.86
N SER A 13 -9.34 8.31 1.02
CA SER A 13 -9.58 8.37 -0.43
C SER A 13 -9.44 7.01 -1.11
N GLY A 14 -8.86 6.05 -0.44
CA GLY A 14 -8.57 4.70 -0.94
C GLY A 14 -7.11 4.37 -0.80
N THR A 15 -6.82 3.20 -0.26
CA THR A 15 -5.47 2.74 0.03
C THR A 15 -5.16 1.51 -0.82
N PHE A 16 -3.98 1.50 -1.41
CA PHE A 16 -3.50 0.37 -2.19
C PHE A 16 -3.26 -0.83 -1.26
N ALA A 17 -3.76 -2.00 -1.67
CA ALA A 17 -3.56 -3.25 -0.96
C ALA A 17 -3.22 -4.36 -1.95
N THR A 18 -2.51 -5.38 -1.48
CA THR A 18 -2.28 -6.59 -2.25
C THR A 18 -3.25 -7.68 -1.82
N LEU A 19 -3.40 -8.70 -2.66
CA LEU A 19 -4.15 -9.91 -2.30
C LEU A 19 -3.16 -11.02 -1.94
N ASP A 20 -3.42 -11.69 -0.82
CA ASP A 20 -2.68 -12.91 -0.51
C ASP A 20 -3.35 -14.13 -1.16
N ASP A 21 -2.82 -15.34 -0.89
CA ASP A 21 -3.25 -16.56 -1.57
C ASP A 21 -4.72 -16.92 -1.32
N ASP A 22 -5.30 -16.48 -0.20
CA ASP A 22 -6.70 -16.75 0.12
C ASP A 22 -7.66 -15.63 -0.30
N GLY A 23 -7.14 -14.61 -0.98
CA GLY A 23 -7.93 -13.47 -1.43
C GLY A 23 -8.10 -12.35 -0.42
N THR A 24 -7.45 -12.43 0.73
CA THR A 24 -7.49 -11.37 1.74
C THR A 24 -6.69 -10.17 1.27
N ARG A 25 -7.28 -8.98 1.38
CA ARG A 25 -6.59 -7.73 1.08
C ARG A 25 -5.67 -7.35 2.22
N VAL A 26 -4.44 -6.97 1.87
CA VAL A 26 -3.40 -6.61 2.83
C VAL A 26 -2.80 -5.28 2.44
N ILE A 27 -2.97 -4.27 3.29
CA ILE A 27 -2.37 -2.96 3.07
C ILE A 27 -0.87 -3.08 3.28
N GLN A 28 -0.08 -2.50 2.37
CA GLN A 28 1.37 -2.52 2.48
C GLN A 28 1.86 -1.19 3.05
N PHE A 29 2.58 -1.27 4.16
CA PHE A 29 3.28 -0.13 4.75
C PHE A 29 4.77 -0.30 4.54
N PHE A 30 5.41 0.75 4.05
CA PHE A 30 6.85 0.74 3.79
C PHE A 30 7.57 1.49 4.89
N VAL A 31 8.59 0.88 5.45
CA VAL A 31 9.45 1.55 6.44
C VAL A 31 10.25 2.66 5.77
N ASP A 32 10.74 2.40 4.56
CA ASP A 32 11.57 3.33 3.79
C ASP A 32 10.72 4.03 2.73
N LYS A 33 10.75 5.36 2.73
CA LYS A 33 10.05 6.16 1.74
C LYS A 33 10.49 5.84 0.31
N ASP A 34 11.80 5.62 0.11
CA ASP A 34 12.33 5.31 -1.22
C ASP A 34 11.75 4.00 -1.78
N ASP A 35 11.50 3.02 -0.94
CA ASP A 35 10.83 1.78 -1.34
C ASP A 35 9.40 2.04 -1.80
N ALA A 36 8.67 2.90 -1.07
CA ALA A 36 7.32 3.29 -1.46
C ALA A 36 7.32 4.03 -2.80
N VAL A 37 8.26 4.94 -3.01
CA VAL A 37 8.42 5.67 -4.26
C VAL A 37 8.74 4.71 -5.41
N THR A 38 9.64 3.77 -5.19
CA THR A 38 10.00 2.75 -6.20
C THR A 38 8.78 1.92 -6.58
N TYR A 39 8.04 1.45 -5.60
CA TYR A 39 6.82 0.67 -5.83
C TYR A 39 5.80 1.48 -6.61
N ASN A 40 5.59 2.74 -6.23
CA ASN A 40 4.67 3.63 -6.93
C ASN A 40 5.07 3.86 -8.39
N THR A 41 6.37 3.95 -8.68
CA THR A 41 6.87 4.09 -10.04
C THR A 41 6.48 2.87 -10.91
N TYR A 42 6.57 1.66 -10.36
CA TYR A 42 6.10 0.48 -11.07
C TYR A 42 4.61 0.52 -11.33
N LEU A 43 3.81 0.97 -10.38
CA LEU A 43 2.36 1.07 -10.55
C LEU A 43 2.00 2.13 -11.60
N GLU A 44 2.72 3.23 -11.67
CA GLU A 44 2.53 4.26 -12.70
C GLU A 44 2.78 3.69 -14.10
N ALA A 45 3.79 2.83 -14.25
CA ALA A 45 4.07 2.15 -15.52
C ALA A 45 2.93 1.22 -15.93
N LEU A 46 2.07 0.82 -15.00
CA LEU A 46 0.88 0.00 -15.21
C LEU A 46 -0.42 0.82 -15.18
N ASP A 47 -0.32 2.12 -15.36
CA ASP A 47 -1.45 3.05 -15.39
C ASP A 47 -2.16 3.22 -14.03
N GLN A 48 -1.49 2.95 -12.94
CA GLN A 48 -2.00 3.17 -11.60
C GLN A 48 -1.41 4.45 -11.03
N HIS A 49 -2.22 5.49 -10.86
CA HIS A 49 -1.76 6.81 -10.42
C HIS A 49 -2.08 7.00 -8.94
N LEU A 50 -1.10 6.71 -8.10
CA LEU A 50 -1.22 6.82 -6.65
C LEU A 50 -0.23 7.82 -6.09
N HIS A 51 -0.35 8.11 -4.80
CA HIS A 51 0.51 9.03 -4.08
C HIS A 51 1.12 8.35 -2.87
N VAL A 52 2.38 8.66 -2.59
CA VAL A 52 3.03 8.22 -1.36
C VAL A 52 2.55 9.11 -0.23
N SER A 53 1.92 8.50 0.77
CA SER A 53 1.43 9.20 1.96
C SER A 53 2.14 8.65 3.18
N GLU A 54 2.22 9.46 4.23
CA GLU A 54 2.86 9.07 5.49
C GLU A 54 1.81 8.80 6.56
N ALA A 55 2.03 7.74 7.36
CA ALA A 55 1.27 7.43 8.56
C ALA A 55 2.25 7.29 9.72
N GLN A 56 1.85 7.78 10.91
CA GLN A 56 2.66 7.59 12.11
C GLN A 56 2.65 6.13 12.51
N ASP A 57 3.79 5.59 12.92
CA ASP A 57 3.95 4.17 13.22
C ASP A 57 2.95 3.68 14.26
N GLU A 58 2.73 4.47 15.31
CA GLU A 58 1.79 4.12 16.38
C GLU A 58 0.32 4.15 15.96
N MET A 59 0.02 4.74 14.81
CA MET A 59 -1.35 4.82 14.29
C MET A 59 -1.71 3.70 13.33
N VAL A 60 -0.73 2.92 12.86
CA VAL A 60 -0.94 1.88 11.85
C VAL A 60 -1.96 0.85 12.30
N ASP A 61 -1.81 0.30 13.51
CA ASP A 61 -2.75 -0.70 14.05
C ASP A 61 -4.16 -0.15 14.15
N LYS A 62 -4.31 1.06 14.72
CA LYS A 62 -5.62 1.68 14.90
C LYS A 62 -6.30 1.96 13.58
N MET A 63 -5.53 2.41 12.59
CA MET A 63 -6.05 2.73 11.28
C MET A 63 -6.55 1.47 10.57
N CYS A 64 -5.79 0.39 10.61
CA CYS A 64 -6.18 -0.87 9.97
C CYS A 64 -7.37 -1.51 10.68
N ASP A 65 -7.44 -1.42 12.01
CA ASP A 65 -8.61 -1.87 12.76
C ASP A 65 -9.87 -1.09 12.36
N ALA A 66 -9.76 0.23 12.21
CA ALA A 66 -10.88 1.08 11.81
C ALA A 66 -11.36 0.77 10.40
N LEU A 67 -10.44 0.39 9.49
CA LEU A 67 -10.78 0.02 8.12
C LEU A 67 -11.23 -1.44 7.99
N GLY A 68 -11.04 -2.26 9.03
CA GLY A 68 -11.34 -3.69 8.97
C GLY A 68 -10.39 -4.45 8.04
N GLU A 69 -9.16 -3.97 7.86
CA GLU A 69 -8.20 -4.52 6.89
C GLU A 69 -6.94 -5.06 7.58
N ALA A 70 -6.38 -6.12 7.01
CA ALA A 70 -5.07 -6.60 7.42
C ALA A 70 -3.97 -5.70 6.83
N TYR A 71 -2.77 -5.76 7.41
CA TYR A 71 -1.63 -5.04 6.87
C TYR A 71 -0.33 -5.85 7.03
N THR A 72 0.66 -5.47 6.24
CA THR A 72 2.02 -5.97 6.38
C THR A 72 3.00 -4.81 6.32
N VAL A 73 4.17 -5.00 6.94
CA VAL A 73 5.24 -4.01 6.94
C VAL A 73 6.35 -4.49 6.01
N VAL A 74 6.68 -3.67 5.03
CA VAL A 74 7.77 -3.94 4.09
C VAL A 74 9.04 -3.33 4.65
N GLU A 75 9.97 -4.17 5.09
CA GLU A 75 11.26 -3.72 5.59
C GLU A 75 12.14 -3.16 4.45
N PRO A 76 13.14 -2.31 4.75
CA PRO A 76 13.99 -1.75 3.71
C PRO A 76 14.62 -2.84 2.82
N GLY A 77 14.45 -2.67 1.50
CA GLY A 77 14.99 -3.61 0.52
C GLY A 77 14.16 -4.87 0.29
N GLU A 78 13.05 -5.07 1.00
CA GLU A 78 12.20 -6.26 0.87
C GLU A 78 11.01 -6.05 -0.06
N ILE A 79 11.06 -5.03 -0.90
CA ILE A 79 9.98 -4.71 -1.83
C ILE A 79 9.75 -5.85 -2.82
N VAL A 80 8.48 -6.25 -2.98
CA VAL A 80 8.06 -7.29 -3.94
C VAL A 80 7.00 -6.68 -4.86
N ILE A 81 7.28 -6.71 -6.16
CA ILE A 81 6.37 -6.14 -7.16
C ILE A 81 5.32 -7.20 -7.52
N PRO A 82 4.02 -6.91 -7.36
CA PRO A 82 2.97 -7.86 -7.70
C PRO A 82 2.85 -8.06 -9.21
N ARG A 83 2.25 -9.19 -9.59
CA ARG A 83 1.95 -9.47 -10.99
C ARG A 83 0.82 -8.58 -11.49
N LEU A 84 0.78 -8.36 -12.79
CA LEU A 84 -0.23 -7.50 -13.43
C LEU A 84 -1.67 -7.99 -13.15
N GLU A 85 -1.93 -9.28 -13.24
CA GLU A 85 -3.25 -9.83 -12.99
C GLU A 85 -3.73 -9.64 -11.54
N THR A 86 -2.81 -9.46 -10.61
CA THR A 86 -3.14 -9.18 -9.21
C THR A 86 -3.53 -7.73 -9.01
N LEU A 87 -2.94 -6.81 -9.79
CA LEU A 87 -3.18 -5.36 -9.66
C LEU A 87 -4.62 -4.95 -9.91
N GLU A 88 -5.34 -5.67 -10.76
CA GLU A 88 -6.72 -5.33 -11.12
C GLU A 88 -7.69 -5.40 -9.95
N GLN A 89 -7.33 -6.09 -8.87
CA GLN A 89 -8.21 -6.37 -7.73
C GLN A 89 -7.77 -5.70 -6.43
N MET A 90 -6.82 -4.77 -6.47
CA MET A 90 -6.13 -4.31 -5.27
C MET A 90 -6.67 -3.06 -4.60
N PHE A 91 -7.67 -2.38 -5.16
CA PHE A 91 -8.15 -1.13 -4.58
C PHE A 91 -9.27 -1.35 -3.57
N LEU A 92 -9.09 -0.72 -2.41
CA LEU A 92 -10.07 -0.68 -1.34
C LEU A 92 -11.12 0.40 -1.57
#